data_313eff7f2a4311a0ad2e92202f8c9c17
#
_entry.id   313eff7f2a4311a0ad2e92202f8c9c17
#
_cell.length_a   1.000
_cell.length_b   1.000
_cell.length_c   1.000
_cell.angle_alpha   90.00
_cell.angle_beta   90.00
_cell.angle_gamma   90.00
#
_symmetry.space_group_name_H-M   'P 1'
#
loop_
_entity.id
_entity.type
_entity.pdbx_description
1 polymer ?
#
loop_
_entity_poly.entity_id
_entity_poly.type
_entity_poly.pdbx_seq_one_letter_code
_entity_poly.pdbx_strand_id
1 'polypeptide(L)'
;MSKKFTLVLGASGEIGDTICRNLAEAGWSLYLHYSSNKARVNALMDELEQLYPAQEFMLIQADMREASSIEKLANSIFSLHSIVFAHGHSLYKGLEDTTLEEIRLLFLVHVEHPMFLLGKLTPKLRKHKHSSIIFVGSIWGETGASYEAAYSAAKGAQHAFVKAYAKEVAHARITVNAVAPGFIDTKMNIHVENEARTLILEEIPAGVFGTTQDVANAVVFLASEKANYITGQIIRVNGGWYI
;
A
#
# COMPACT_ATOMS: atom_id res chain seq x y z
N MET A 1 -27.87 -1.22 -3.62
CA MET A 1 -26.84 -0.77 -2.64
C MET A 1 -25.95 0.26 -3.32
N SER A 2 -25.50 1.30 -2.63
CA SER A 2 -24.54 2.26 -3.20
C SER A 2 -23.20 1.56 -3.45
N LYS A 3 -22.55 1.87 -4.59
CA LYS A 3 -21.23 1.31 -4.92
C LYS A 3 -20.19 1.77 -3.89
N LYS A 4 -19.33 0.86 -3.45
CA LYS A 4 -18.19 1.17 -2.57
C LYS A 4 -16.95 1.42 -3.44
N PHE A 5 -16.22 2.50 -3.19
CA PHE A 5 -15.05 2.89 -3.96
C PHE A 5 -13.78 2.82 -3.12
N THR A 6 -12.74 2.21 -3.67
CA THR A 6 -11.38 2.18 -3.10
C THR A 6 -10.40 2.84 -4.07
N LEU A 7 -9.54 3.72 -3.56
CA LEU A 7 -8.37 4.19 -4.28
C LEU A 7 -7.19 3.27 -3.97
N VAL A 8 -6.62 2.63 -5.00
CA VAL A 8 -5.41 1.81 -4.87
C VAL A 8 -4.24 2.56 -5.50
N LEU A 9 -3.38 3.12 -4.65
CA LEU A 9 -2.14 3.76 -5.09
C LEU A 9 -1.10 2.68 -5.41
N GLY A 10 -0.55 2.69 -6.62
CA GLY A 10 0.39 1.69 -7.10
C GLY A 10 -0.27 0.45 -7.74
N ALA A 11 -1.45 0.58 -8.35
CA ALA A 11 -2.15 -0.51 -9.02
C ALA A 11 -1.34 -1.17 -10.16
N SER A 12 -0.32 -0.48 -10.70
CA SER A 12 0.60 -1.05 -11.69
C SER A 12 1.71 -1.93 -11.11
N GLY A 13 1.88 -1.97 -9.78
CA GLY A 13 2.83 -2.87 -9.10
C GLY A 13 2.24 -4.27 -8.93
N GLU A 14 3.06 -5.29 -8.65
CA GLU A 14 2.57 -6.67 -8.51
C GLU A 14 1.66 -6.86 -7.30
N ILE A 15 2.02 -6.28 -6.15
CA ILE A 15 1.16 -6.30 -4.95
C ILE A 15 -0.11 -5.49 -5.21
N GLY A 16 0.00 -4.28 -5.79
CA GLY A 16 -1.14 -3.42 -6.09
C GLY A 16 -2.13 -4.04 -7.07
N ASP A 17 -1.64 -4.72 -8.11
CA ASP A 17 -2.44 -5.47 -9.08
C ASP A 17 -3.26 -6.58 -8.37
N THR A 18 -2.60 -7.42 -7.56
CA THR A 18 -3.27 -8.48 -6.81
C THR A 18 -4.30 -7.92 -5.82
N ILE A 19 -3.99 -6.80 -5.14
CA ILE A 19 -4.95 -6.10 -4.28
C ILE A 19 -6.18 -5.63 -5.07
N CYS A 20 -5.99 -5.06 -6.27
CA CYS A 20 -7.09 -4.60 -7.11
C CYS A 20 -8.02 -5.75 -7.50
N ARG A 21 -7.46 -6.89 -7.93
CA ARG A 21 -8.22 -8.09 -8.27
C ARG A 21 -9.08 -8.59 -7.11
N ASN A 22 -8.47 -8.73 -5.94
CA ASN A 22 -9.16 -9.24 -4.76
C ASN A 22 -10.22 -8.25 -4.22
N LEU A 23 -9.98 -6.94 -4.31
CA LEU A 23 -10.97 -5.93 -3.98
C LEU A 23 -12.15 -5.95 -4.97
N ALA A 24 -11.87 -6.10 -6.27
CA ALA A 24 -12.90 -6.23 -7.29
C ALA A 24 -13.76 -7.49 -7.06
N GLU A 25 -13.13 -8.65 -6.79
CA GLU A 25 -13.83 -9.88 -6.42
C GLU A 25 -14.72 -9.70 -5.16
N ALA A 26 -14.26 -8.89 -4.20
CA ALA A 26 -15.02 -8.53 -3.00
C ALA A 26 -16.12 -7.46 -3.23
N GLY A 27 -16.36 -7.05 -4.46
CA GLY A 27 -17.46 -6.15 -4.84
C GLY A 27 -17.13 -4.66 -4.82
N TRP A 28 -15.84 -4.28 -4.80
CA TRP A 28 -15.40 -2.89 -4.80
C TRP A 28 -15.25 -2.31 -6.21
N SER A 29 -15.69 -1.08 -6.40
CA SER A 29 -15.32 -0.22 -7.52
C SER A 29 -13.97 0.45 -7.20
N LEU A 30 -13.10 0.64 -8.22
CA LEU A 30 -11.71 1.02 -7.95
C LEU A 30 -11.28 2.26 -8.75
N TYR A 31 -10.54 3.14 -8.08
CA TYR A 31 -9.62 4.06 -8.73
C TYR A 31 -8.25 3.39 -8.80
N LEU A 32 -7.80 3.10 -10.01
CA LEU A 32 -6.55 2.40 -10.31
C LEU A 32 -5.45 3.43 -10.58
N HIS A 33 -4.66 3.74 -9.55
CA HIS A 33 -3.60 4.72 -9.70
C HIS A 33 -2.33 4.10 -10.26
N TYR A 34 -1.70 4.86 -11.18
CA TYR A 34 -0.37 4.57 -11.73
C TYR A 34 0.44 5.85 -11.92
N SER A 35 1.77 5.74 -11.93
CA SER A 35 2.68 6.83 -12.26
C SER A 35 3.02 6.82 -13.76
N SER A 36 3.66 5.76 -14.25
CA SER A 36 4.18 5.67 -15.62
C SER A 36 3.68 4.49 -16.44
N ASN A 37 3.37 3.35 -15.80
CA ASN A 37 3.01 2.12 -16.53
C ASN A 37 1.51 2.06 -16.84
N LYS A 38 1.09 2.90 -17.80
CA LYS A 38 -0.31 2.97 -18.24
C LYS A 38 -0.78 1.66 -18.90
N ALA A 39 0.08 1.02 -19.68
CA ALA A 39 -0.30 -0.18 -20.44
C ALA A 39 -0.73 -1.32 -19.49
N ARG A 40 0.03 -1.53 -18.41
CA ARG A 40 -0.30 -2.57 -17.42
C ARG A 40 -1.63 -2.31 -16.71
N VAL A 41 -1.88 -1.06 -16.33
CA VAL A 41 -3.11 -0.72 -15.59
C VAL A 41 -4.33 -0.70 -16.52
N ASN A 42 -4.15 -0.35 -17.81
CA ASN A 42 -5.22 -0.52 -18.80
C ASN A 42 -5.60 -1.99 -18.93
N ALA A 43 -4.63 -2.90 -19.12
CA ALA A 43 -4.91 -4.33 -19.22
C ALA A 43 -5.63 -4.87 -17.97
N LEU A 44 -5.22 -4.42 -16.77
CA LEU A 44 -5.91 -4.77 -15.53
C LEU A 44 -7.36 -4.24 -15.53
N MET A 45 -7.57 -2.98 -15.92
CA MET A 45 -8.91 -2.39 -15.96
C MET A 45 -9.83 -3.14 -16.94
N ASP A 46 -9.36 -3.39 -18.17
CA ASP A 46 -10.13 -4.11 -19.20
C ASP A 46 -10.56 -5.50 -18.71
N GLU A 47 -9.68 -6.22 -18.00
CA GLU A 47 -9.99 -7.51 -17.41
C GLU A 47 -11.03 -7.40 -16.28
N LEU A 48 -10.86 -6.43 -15.37
CA LEU A 48 -11.79 -6.22 -14.28
C LEU A 48 -13.18 -5.80 -14.76
N GLU A 49 -13.28 -4.98 -15.79
CA GLU A 49 -14.57 -4.60 -16.41
C GLU A 49 -15.30 -5.79 -17.03
N GLN A 50 -14.55 -6.72 -17.64
CA GLN A 50 -15.13 -7.96 -18.18
C GLN A 50 -15.63 -8.89 -17.08
N LEU A 51 -14.86 -9.07 -16.00
CA LEU A 51 -15.21 -9.98 -14.91
C LEU A 51 -16.28 -9.42 -13.98
N TYR A 52 -16.32 -8.11 -13.80
CA TYR A 52 -17.19 -7.46 -12.81
C TYR A 52 -17.97 -6.26 -13.42
N PRO A 53 -18.86 -6.48 -14.38
CA PRO A 53 -19.53 -5.41 -15.15
C PRO A 53 -20.48 -4.52 -14.32
N ALA A 54 -20.80 -4.92 -13.08
CA ALA A 54 -21.63 -4.12 -12.18
C ALA A 54 -20.82 -3.05 -11.40
N GLN A 55 -19.50 -3.14 -11.42
CA GLN A 55 -18.59 -2.23 -10.73
C GLN A 55 -18.06 -1.16 -11.68
N GLU A 56 -17.35 -0.20 -11.14
CA GLU A 56 -16.72 0.89 -11.90
C GLU A 56 -15.21 0.89 -11.66
N PHE A 57 -14.44 0.99 -12.73
CA PHE A 57 -13.00 1.04 -12.68
C PHE A 57 -12.51 2.30 -13.40
N MET A 58 -11.68 3.10 -12.74
CA MET A 58 -11.23 4.39 -13.24
C MET A 58 -9.73 4.52 -13.11
N LEU A 59 -9.07 4.88 -14.20
CA LEU A 59 -7.64 5.14 -14.20
C LEU A 59 -7.34 6.53 -13.66
N ILE A 60 -6.35 6.63 -12.78
CA ILE A 60 -5.84 7.89 -12.31
C ILE A 60 -4.31 7.90 -12.44
N GLN A 61 -3.82 8.80 -13.26
CA GLN A 61 -2.38 9.04 -13.35
C GLN A 61 -1.97 10.12 -12.35
N ALA A 62 -1.00 9.80 -11.51
CA ALA A 62 -0.35 10.79 -10.66
C ALA A 62 1.11 10.39 -10.38
N ASP A 63 1.99 11.36 -10.32
CA ASP A 63 3.34 11.15 -9.83
C ASP A 63 3.37 11.48 -8.34
N MET A 64 3.65 10.47 -7.53
CA MET A 64 3.74 10.64 -6.07
C MET A 64 4.99 11.42 -5.63
N ARG A 65 5.81 11.90 -6.55
CA ARG A 65 6.91 12.83 -6.30
C ARG A 65 6.50 14.30 -6.43
N GLU A 66 5.31 14.58 -7.00
CA GLU A 66 4.87 15.91 -7.39
C GLU A 66 3.59 16.32 -6.63
N ALA A 67 3.68 17.33 -5.76
CA ALA A 67 2.55 17.81 -4.97
C ALA A 67 1.35 18.24 -5.84
N SER A 68 1.60 18.90 -6.98
CA SER A 68 0.55 19.31 -7.92
C SER A 68 -0.19 18.14 -8.54
N SER A 69 0.50 17.03 -8.75
CA SER A 69 -0.08 15.77 -9.26
C SER A 69 -1.02 15.15 -8.23
N ILE A 70 -0.62 15.19 -6.95
CA ILE A 70 -1.43 14.70 -5.82
C ILE A 70 -2.70 15.53 -5.64
N GLU A 71 -2.61 16.85 -5.82
CA GLU A 71 -3.80 17.72 -5.77
C GLU A 71 -4.80 17.40 -6.86
N LYS A 72 -4.33 17.19 -8.09
CA LYS A 72 -5.18 16.76 -9.21
C LYS A 72 -5.84 15.41 -8.93
N LEU A 73 -5.07 14.44 -8.42
CA LEU A 73 -5.59 13.14 -8.00
C LEU A 73 -6.70 13.31 -6.95
N ALA A 74 -6.44 14.06 -5.87
CA ALA A 74 -7.42 14.26 -4.82
C ALA A 74 -8.72 14.91 -5.32
N ASN A 75 -8.62 15.84 -6.28
CA ASN A 75 -9.78 16.51 -6.87
C ASN A 75 -10.60 15.59 -7.80
N SER A 76 -9.96 14.59 -8.45
CA SER A 76 -10.66 13.64 -9.34
C SER A 76 -11.47 12.57 -8.59
N ILE A 77 -11.24 12.36 -7.30
CA ILE A 77 -11.98 11.39 -6.48
C ILE A 77 -13.35 11.97 -6.10
N PHE A 78 -14.44 11.37 -6.50
CA PHE A 78 -15.80 11.84 -6.15
C PHE A 78 -16.40 11.13 -4.93
N SER A 79 -16.14 9.84 -4.73
CA SER A 79 -16.59 9.04 -3.58
C SER A 79 -15.47 8.11 -3.14
N LEU A 80 -15.25 7.96 -1.83
CA LEU A 80 -14.14 7.17 -1.31
C LEU A 80 -14.50 6.51 0.01
N HIS A 81 -14.52 5.18 0.03
CA HIS A 81 -14.76 4.38 1.24
C HIS A 81 -13.46 3.79 1.78
N SER A 82 -12.49 3.53 0.91
CA SER A 82 -11.19 2.99 1.31
C SER A 82 -10.06 3.57 0.47
N ILE A 83 -8.87 3.61 1.05
CA ILE A 83 -7.63 3.95 0.34
C ILE A 83 -6.54 2.96 0.72
N VAL A 84 -5.84 2.44 -0.29
CA VAL A 84 -4.70 1.53 -0.12
C VAL A 84 -3.45 2.17 -0.71
N PHE A 85 -2.43 2.36 0.12
CA PHE A 85 -1.12 2.84 -0.26
C PHE A 85 -0.20 1.64 -0.53
N ALA A 86 -0.20 1.15 -1.79
CA ALA A 86 0.65 0.05 -2.24
C ALA A 86 1.77 0.51 -3.20
N HIS A 87 1.94 1.82 -3.35
CA HIS A 87 3.01 2.41 -4.14
C HIS A 87 4.30 2.57 -3.33
N GLY A 88 5.40 2.66 -4.04
CA GLY A 88 6.71 2.96 -3.45
C GLY A 88 7.84 2.24 -4.18
N HIS A 89 9.04 2.46 -3.69
CA HIS A 89 10.27 1.81 -4.14
C HIS A 89 11.14 1.52 -2.91
N SER A 90 11.99 0.52 -3.01
CA SER A 90 13.06 0.25 -2.05
C SER A 90 14.35 0.92 -2.49
N LEU A 91 15.28 1.06 -1.56
CA LEU A 91 16.64 1.46 -1.82
C LEU A 91 17.57 0.52 -1.07
N TYR A 92 18.26 -0.35 -1.80
CA TYR A 92 19.29 -1.24 -1.26
C TYR A 92 20.66 -0.61 -1.48
N LYS A 93 21.19 0.07 -0.44
CA LYS A 93 22.44 0.84 -0.53
C LYS A 93 22.98 1.15 0.87
N GLY A 94 24.31 1.12 1.03
CA GLY A 94 24.95 1.57 2.26
C GLY A 94 24.64 3.04 2.55
N LEU A 95 24.50 3.41 3.82
CA LEU A 95 24.15 4.78 4.18
C LEU A 95 25.24 5.79 3.76
N GLU A 96 26.50 5.39 3.79
CA GLU A 96 27.65 6.20 3.36
C GLU A 96 27.63 6.55 1.87
N ASP A 97 27.00 5.69 1.06
CA ASP A 97 26.84 5.89 -0.39
C ASP A 97 25.48 6.53 -0.77
N THR A 98 24.57 6.65 0.19
CA THR A 98 23.21 7.15 -0.05
C THR A 98 23.22 8.68 -0.11
N THR A 99 22.71 9.24 -1.20
CA THR A 99 22.63 10.69 -1.37
C THR A 99 21.47 11.30 -0.61
N LEU A 100 21.55 12.59 -0.31
CA LEU A 100 20.47 13.32 0.33
C LEU A 100 19.19 13.33 -0.51
N GLU A 101 19.31 13.36 -1.84
CA GLU A 101 18.22 13.31 -2.79
C GLU A 101 17.48 11.96 -2.73
N GLU A 102 18.21 10.85 -2.63
CA GLU A 102 17.64 9.52 -2.47
C GLU A 102 16.87 9.38 -1.15
N ILE A 103 17.45 9.90 -0.04
CA ILE A 103 16.77 9.93 1.27
C ILE A 103 15.48 10.76 1.17
N ARG A 104 15.56 11.97 0.62
CA ARG A 104 14.39 12.86 0.45
C ARG A 104 13.31 12.20 -0.39
N LEU A 105 13.67 11.53 -1.48
CA LEU A 105 12.73 10.85 -2.34
C LEU A 105 11.97 9.74 -1.61
N LEU A 106 12.66 8.94 -0.79
CA LEU A 106 12.02 7.92 0.04
C LEU A 106 10.99 8.55 0.99
N PHE A 107 11.37 9.58 1.74
CA PHE A 107 10.45 10.24 2.67
C PHE A 107 9.29 10.92 1.95
N LEU A 108 9.56 11.57 0.83
CA LEU A 108 8.54 12.23 0.00
C LEU A 108 7.46 11.24 -0.45
N VAL A 109 7.88 10.10 -1.03
CA VAL A 109 6.97 9.12 -1.62
C VAL A 109 6.26 8.27 -0.56
N HIS A 110 6.97 7.88 0.52
CA HIS A 110 6.42 6.96 1.51
C HIS A 110 5.71 7.64 2.69
N VAL A 111 6.01 8.90 2.97
CA VAL A 111 5.55 9.59 4.19
C VAL A 111 4.85 10.91 3.86
N GLU A 112 5.57 11.88 3.31
CA GLU A 112 5.10 13.26 3.15
C GLU A 112 3.89 13.33 2.24
N HIS A 113 3.98 12.84 1.04
CA HIS A 113 2.91 12.92 0.05
C HIS A 113 1.70 12.03 0.38
N PRO A 114 1.82 10.81 0.94
CA PRO A 114 0.69 10.10 1.53
C PRO A 114 -0.05 10.89 2.61
N MET A 115 0.67 11.54 3.53
CA MET A 115 0.06 12.40 4.56
C MET A 115 -0.66 13.58 3.94
N PHE A 116 -0.05 14.27 2.97
CA PHE A 116 -0.65 15.39 2.26
C PHE A 116 -1.93 14.99 1.51
N LEU A 117 -1.90 13.85 0.81
CA LEU A 117 -3.08 13.29 0.13
C LEU A 117 -4.20 12.95 1.11
N LEU A 118 -3.89 12.33 2.24
CA LEU A 118 -4.87 12.01 3.27
C LEU A 118 -5.52 13.26 3.86
N GLY A 119 -4.77 14.35 4.07
CA GLY A 119 -5.32 15.63 4.50
C GLY A 119 -6.44 16.13 3.57
N LYS A 120 -6.33 15.86 2.25
CA LYS A 120 -7.33 16.23 1.24
C LYS A 120 -8.47 15.21 1.11
N LEU A 121 -8.21 13.92 1.29
CA LEU A 121 -9.19 12.84 1.07
C LEU A 121 -9.99 12.47 2.32
N THR A 122 -9.51 12.73 3.52
CA THR A 122 -10.22 12.40 4.76
C THR A 122 -11.63 12.99 4.86
N PRO A 123 -11.92 14.22 4.40
CA PRO A 123 -13.28 14.72 4.36
C PRO A 123 -14.24 13.88 3.50
N LYS A 124 -13.72 13.16 2.47
CA LYS A 124 -14.50 12.27 1.63
C LYS A 124 -14.76 10.94 2.34
N LEU A 125 -13.77 10.40 3.04
CA LEU A 125 -13.89 9.18 3.86
C LEU A 125 -14.92 9.36 4.99
N ARG A 126 -14.97 10.54 5.63
CA ARG A 126 -15.92 10.86 6.71
C ARG A 126 -17.41 10.84 6.30
N LYS A 127 -17.70 10.84 4.98
CA LYS A 127 -19.08 10.81 4.48
C LYS A 127 -19.75 9.44 4.61
N HIS A 128 -18.99 8.40 4.91
CA HIS A 128 -19.46 7.03 4.96
C HIS A 128 -19.55 6.52 6.41
N LYS A 129 -20.38 5.49 6.61
CA LYS A 129 -20.59 4.90 7.94
C LYS A 129 -19.31 4.24 8.48
N HIS A 130 -18.50 3.67 7.60
CA HIS A 130 -17.20 3.10 7.87
C HIS A 130 -16.27 3.35 6.69
N SER A 131 -15.04 3.67 6.98
CA SER A 131 -14.00 3.85 5.98
C SER A 131 -12.67 3.27 6.47
N SER A 132 -11.78 2.92 5.56
CA SER A 132 -10.49 2.32 5.89
C SER A 132 -9.34 2.98 5.14
N ILE A 133 -8.21 3.10 5.82
CA ILE A 133 -6.93 3.53 5.27
C ILE A 133 -5.93 2.42 5.55
N ILE A 134 -5.31 1.88 4.50
CA ILE A 134 -4.42 0.75 4.61
C ILE A 134 -3.09 1.08 3.92
N PHE A 135 -1.99 0.91 4.64
CA PHE A 135 -0.65 1.05 4.09
C PHE A 135 -0.01 -0.32 3.86
N VAL A 136 0.60 -0.51 2.70
CA VAL A 136 1.57 -1.59 2.51
C VAL A 136 2.92 -1.10 3.01
N GLY A 137 3.20 -1.43 4.25
CA GLY A 137 4.43 -1.11 4.96
C GLY A 137 5.59 -2.05 4.58
N SER A 138 6.37 -2.43 5.58
CA SER A 138 7.42 -3.45 5.51
C SER A 138 7.80 -3.87 6.93
N ILE A 139 8.22 -5.11 7.13
CA ILE A 139 8.84 -5.52 8.39
C ILE A 139 10.06 -4.66 8.73
N TRP A 140 10.78 -4.14 7.74
CA TRP A 140 11.92 -3.23 7.94
C TRP A 140 11.55 -1.92 8.61
N GLY A 141 10.29 -1.52 8.61
CA GLY A 141 9.81 -0.39 9.41
C GLY A 141 9.75 -0.68 10.92
N GLU A 142 9.89 -1.94 11.35
CA GLU A 142 9.90 -2.35 12.77
C GLU A 142 11.30 -2.81 13.21
N THR A 143 11.97 -3.62 12.39
CA THR A 143 13.25 -4.26 12.74
C THR A 143 14.47 -3.51 12.18
N GLY A 144 14.29 -2.78 11.08
CA GLY A 144 15.39 -2.28 10.26
C GLY A 144 16.06 -3.40 9.44
N ALA A 145 16.85 -3.00 8.43
CA ALA A 145 17.67 -3.91 7.66
C ALA A 145 18.99 -3.25 7.27
N SER A 146 20.05 -4.04 7.24
CA SER A 146 21.36 -3.63 6.71
C SER A 146 21.24 -3.29 5.24
N TYR A 147 21.96 -2.27 4.78
CA TYR A 147 21.88 -1.70 3.42
C TYR A 147 20.51 -1.13 3.01
N GLU A 148 19.54 -1.08 3.93
CA GLU A 148 18.22 -0.45 3.72
C GLU A 148 17.88 0.56 4.83
N ALA A 149 18.90 1.18 5.47
CA ALA A 149 18.70 2.09 6.61
C ALA A 149 17.74 3.24 6.30
N ALA A 150 17.88 3.91 5.15
CA ALA A 150 17.02 5.01 4.75
C ALA A 150 15.58 4.55 4.43
N TYR A 151 15.42 3.39 3.78
CA TYR A 151 14.13 2.78 3.52
C TYR A 151 13.43 2.34 4.81
N SER A 152 14.17 1.69 5.70
CA SER A 152 13.67 1.28 7.04
C SER A 152 13.18 2.48 7.84
N ALA A 153 13.92 3.59 7.84
CA ALA A 153 13.53 4.83 8.49
C ALA A 153 12.22 5.40 7.92
N ALA A 154 12.06 5.44 6.59
CA ALA A 154 10.84 5.90 5.94
C ALA A 154 9.64 4.98 6.27
N LYS A 155 9.82 3.66 6.27
CA LYS A 155 8.77 2.70 6.64
C LYS A 155 8.44 2.75 8.13
N GLY A 156 9.42 2.97 9.00
CA GLY A 156 9.19 3.21 10.43
C GLY A 156 8.39 4.50 10.69
N ALA A 157 8.70 5.57 9.97
CA ALA A 157 7.91 6.81 10.00
C ALA A 157 6.47 6.58 9.54
N GLN A 158 6.26 5.79 8.48
CA GLN A 158 4.93 5.40 8.00
C GLN A 158 4.15 4.62 9.08
N HIS A 159 4.78 3.66 9.78
CA HIS A 159 4.16 2.90 10.87
C HIS A 159 3.79 3.79 12.07
N ALA A 160 4.64 4.75 12.43
CA ALA A 160 4.34 5.72 13.47
C ALA A 160 3.15 6.60 13.09
N PHE A 161 3.11 7.08 11.84
CA PHE A 161 1.99 7.84 11.30
C PHE A 161 0.67 7.04 11.36
N VAL A 162 0.66 5.78 10.94
CA VAL A 162 -0.52 4.90 11.04
C VAL A 162 -1.09 4.86 12.44
N LYS A 163 -0.24 4.67 13.47
CA LYS A 163 -0.65 4.61 14.86
C LYS A 163 -1.21 5.94 15.38
N ALA A 164 -0.58 7.05 14.99
CA ALA A 164 -1.02 8.39 15.40
C ALA A 164 -2.34 8.77 14.71
N TYR A 165 -2.39 8.61 13.39
CA TYR A 165 -3.56 9.00 12.59
C TYR A 165 -4.79 8.14 12.88
N ALA A 166 -4.60 6.86 13.20
CA ALA A 166 -5.68 6.00 13.68
C ALA A 166 -6.42 6.59 14.89
N LYS A 167 -5.69 7.13 15.86
CA LYS A 167 -6.29 7.77 17.05
C LYS A 167 -7.03 9.06 16.69
N GLU A 168 -6.50 9.83 15.74
CA GLU A 168 -7.06 11.11 15.32
C GLU A 168 -8.42 10.93 14.62
N VAL A 169 -8.55 9.91 13.75
CA VAL A 169 -9.75 9.75 12.91
C VAL A 169 -10.74 8.68 13.39
N ALA A 170 -10.42 7.93 14.45
CA ALA A 170 -11.26 6.85 14.96
C ALA A 170 -12.68 7.29 15.31
N HIS A 171 -12.85 8.51 15.85
CA HIS A 171 -14.16 9.09 16.17
C HIS A 171 -15.06 9.27 14.93
N ALA A 172 -14.46 9.36 13.75
CA ALA A 172 -15.16 9.45 12.46
C ALA A 172 -15.42 8.07 11.84
N ARG A 173 -15.16 6.98 12.57
CA ARG A 173 -15.28 5.58 12.10
C ARG A 173 -14.40 5.28 10.88
N ILE A 174 -13.21 5.87 10.87
CA ILE A 174 -12.17 5.58 9.90
C ILE A 174 -11.11 4.73 10.61
N THR A 175 -10.85 3.54 10.10
CA THR A 175 -9.73 2.70 10.56
C THR A 175 -8.46 3.03 9.77
N VAL A 176 -7.31 3.01 10.42
CA VAL A 176 -6.01 3.22 9.78
C VAL A 176 -5.07 2.10 10.23
N ASN A 177 -4.64 1.27 9.30
CA ASN A 177 -3.77 0.14 9.59
C ASN A 177 -2.64 0.03 8.55
N ALA A 178 -1.64 -0.77 8.86
CA ALA A 178 -0.65 -1.20 7.87
C ALA A 178 -0.55 -2.73 7.82
N VAL A 179 -0.27 -3.24 6.64
CA VAL A 179 0.25 -4.59 6.44
C VAL A 179 1.76 -4.46 6.30
N ALA A 180 2.53 -5.23 7.04
CA ALA A 180 3.99 -5.26 6.99
C ALA A 180 4.45 -6.59 6.37
N PRO A 181 4.64 -6.63 5.03
CA PRO A 181 5.13 -7.83 4.37
C PRO A 181 6.58 -8.14 4.77
N GLY A 182 6.90 -9.43 4.84
CA GLY A 182 8.26 -9.94 4.82
C GLY A 182 8.82 -10.02 3.40
N PHE A 183 9.58 -11.07 3.11
CA PHE A 183 10.08 -11.30 1.76
C PHE A 183 8.95 -11.83 0.86
N ILE A 184 8.51 -10.99 -0.07
CA ILE A 184 7.48 -11.34 -1.06
C ILE A 184 8.14 -11.59 -2.40
N ASP A 185 7.83 -12.73 -3.04
CA ASP A 185 8.40 -13.10 -4.34
C ASP A 185 7.81 -12.22 -5.45
N THR A 186 8.51 -11.14 -5.76
CA THR A 186 8.14 -10.14 -6.75
C THR A 186 9.37 -9.62 -7.49
N LYS A 187 9.15 -8.91 -8.59
CA LYS A 187 10.22 -8.26 -9.36
C LYS A 187 11.05 -7.27 -8.53
N MET A 188 10.50 -6.73 -7.45
CA MET A 188 11.25 -5.86 -6.54
C MET A 188 12.43 -6.59 -5.90
N ASN A 189 12.30 -7.91 -5.67
CA ASN A 189 13.31 -8.76 -5.04
C ASN A 189 14.09 -9.63 -6.04
N ILE A 190 13.95 -9.39 -7.35
CA ILE A 190 14.63 -10.19 -8.40
C ILE A 190 16.16 -10.05 -8.37
N HIS A 191 16.66 -8.95 -7.80
CA HIS A 191 18.09 -8.68 -7.66
C HIS A 191 18.76 -9.48 -6.54
N VAL A 192 17.98 -10.15 -5.68
CA VAL A 192 18.48 -10.98 -4.59
C VAL A 192 18.97 -12.30 -5.20
N GLU A 193 20.25 -12.57 -5.09
CA GLU A 193 20.91 -13.75 -5.62
C GLU A 193 20.40 -15.05 -4.96
N ASN A 194 20.50 -16.18 -5.67
CA ASN A 194 19.95 -17.46 -5.19
C ASN A 194 20.53 -17.90 -3.84
N GLU A 195 21.81 -17.65 -3.58
CA GLU A 195 22.44 -17.98 -2.31
C GLU A 195 21.82 -17.16 -1.17
N ALA A 196 21.67 -15.83 -1.36
CA ALA A 196 21.02 -14.96 -0.38
C ALA A 196 19.54 -15.34 -0.18
N ARG A 197 18.83 -15.72 -1.25
CA ARG A 197 17.44 -16.22 -1.15
C ARG A 197 17.36 -17.48 -0.28
N THR A 198 18.30 -18.41 -0.41
CA THR A 198 18.34 -19.62 0.41
C THR A 198 18.51 -19.27 1.89
N LEU A 199 19.45 -18.38 2.22
CA LEU A 199 19.68 -17.93 3.59
C LEU A 199 18.43 -17.22 4.19
N ILE A 200 17.80 -16.36 3.42
CA ILE A 200 16.55 -15.70 3.84
C ILE A 200 15.44 -16.75 4.10
N LEU A 201 15.34 -17.76 3.22
CA LEU A 201 14.33 -18.82 3.36
C LEU A 201 14.53 -19.64 4.63
N GLU A 202 15.77 -19.91 5.02
CA GLU A 202 16.13 -20.61 6.28
C GLU A 202 15.77 -19.80 7.53
N GLU A 203 15.76 -18.47 7.44
CA GLU A 203 15.37 -17.58 8.54
C GLU A 203 13.83 -17.48 8.70
N ILE A 204 13.05 -17.83 7.67
CA ILE A 204 11.60 -17.73 7.72
C ILE A 204 11.00 -19.02 8.31
N PRO A 205 10.38 -18.98 9.52
CA PRO A 205 9.84 -20.18 10.16
C PRO A 205 8.82 -20.95 9.34
N ALA A 206 8.05 -20.26 8.49
CA ALA A 206 7.10 -20.91 7.56
C ALA A 206 7.78 -21.72 6.43
N GLY A 207 9.09 -21.54 6.20
CA GLY A 207 9.87 -22.24 5.18
C GLY A 207 9.48 -21.91 3.73
N VAL A 208 8.74 -20.82 3.52
CA VAL A 208 8.32 -20.36 2.19
C VAL A 208 8.38 -18.82 2.12
N PHE A 209 8.61 -18.29 0.93
CA PHE A 209 8.42 -16.87 0.67
C PHE A 209 6.94 -16.52 0.61
N GLY A 210 6.59 -15.30 1.05
CA GLY A 210 5.24 -14.78 0.87
C GLY A 210 4.93 -14.48 -0.60
N THR A 211 3.66 -14.50 -0.93
CA THR A 211 3.13 -14.15 -2.24
C THR A 211 2.42 -12.81 -2.19
N THR A 212 2.18 -12.20 -3.36
CA THR A 212 1.32 -11.01 -3.47
C THR A 212 -0.10 -11.28 -2.96
N GLN A 213 -0.56 -12.55 -3.08
CA GLN A 213 -1.87 -12.97 -2.60
C GLN A 213 -1.96 -12.94 -1.08
N ASP A 214 -0.91 -13.32 -0.35
CA ASP A 214 -0.89 -13.26 1.12
C ASP A 214 -1.05 -11.83 1.62
N VAL A 215 -0.37 -10.88 0.97
CA VAL A 215 -0.50 -9.45 1.27
C VAL A 215 -1.90 -8.94 0.93
N ALA A 216 -2.42 -9.29 -0.25
CA ALA A 216 -3.73 -8.85 -0.71
C ALA A 216 -4.87 -9.35 0.19
N ASN A 217 -4.81 -10.59 0.67
CA ASN A 217 -5.79 -11.15 1.60
C ASN A 217 -5.88 -10.32 2.88
N ALA A 218 -4.76 -9.92 3.47
CA ALA A 218 -4.73 -9.08 4.66
C ALA A 218 -5.29 -7.67 4.38
N VAL A 219 -4.97 -7.08 3.22
CA VAL A 219 -5.47 -5.76 2.82
C VAL A 219 -6.99 -5.81 2.62
N VAL A 220 -7.52 -6.81 1.91
CA VAL A 220 -8.97 -6.95 1.67
C VAL A 220 -9.72 -7.19 2.98
N PHE A 221 -9.17 -7.99 3.89
CA PHE A 221 -9.74 -8.16 5.23
C PHE A 221 -9.83 -6.81 5.95
N LEU A 222 -8.74 -6.02 5.98
CA LEU A 222 -8.71 -4.71 6.63
C LEU A 222 -9.62 -3.67 5.97
N ALA A 223 -9.89 -3.80 4.67
CA ALA A 223 -10.84 -2.95 3.94
C ALA A 223 -12.31 -3.34 4.23
N SER A 224 -12.55 -4.54 4.73
CA SER A 224 -13.89 -5.08 4.96
C SER A 224 -14.51 -4.59 6.28
N GLU A 225 -15.84 -4.69 6.38
CA GLU A 225 -16.57 -4.37 7.61
C GLU A 225 -16.22 -5.32 8.79
N LYS A 226 -15.60 -6.47 8.51
CA LYS A 226 -15.13 -7.42 9.53
C LYS A 226 -13.98 -6.86 10.37
N ALA A 227 -13.24 -5.85 9.84
CA ALA A 227 -12.13 -5.21 10.51
C ALA A 227 -12.48 -3.85 11.16
N ASN A 228 -13.75 -3.49 11.30
CA ASN A 228 -14.17 -2.17 11.77
C ASN A 228 -13.71 -1.80 13.19
N TYR A 229 -13.24 -2.77 13.99
CA TYR A 229 -12.70 -2.53 15.32
C TYR A 229 -11.17 -2.67 15.39
N ILE A 230 -10.52 -2.87 14.22
CA ILE A 230 -9.08 -2.97 14.08
C ILE A 230 -8.55 -1.64 13.54
N THR A 231 -7.83 -0.89 14.38
CA THR A 231 -7.21 0.38 13.96
C THR A 231 -5.89 0.61 14.68
N GLY A 232 -4.95 1.31 14.04
CA GLY A 232 -3.61 1.58 14.56
C GLY A 232 -2.68 0.36 14.56
N GLN A 233 -3.04 -0.72 13.86
CA GLN A 233 -2.28 -1.96 13.88
C GLN A 233 -1.31 -2.05 12.69
N ILE A 234 -0.16 -2.68 12.96
CA ILE A 234 0.79 -3.11 11.95
C ILE A 234 0.71 -4.63 11.89
N ILE A 235 0.06 -5.15 10.85
CA ILE A 235 -0.16 -6.59 10.71
C ILE A 235 0.96 -7.18 9.86
N ARG A 236 1.79 -8.01 10.48
CA ARG A 236 2.89 -8.68 9.80
C ARG A 236 2.36 -9.82 8.93
N VAL A 237 2.82 -9.85 7.67
CA VAL A 237 2.57 -10.93 6.71
C VAL A 237 3.95 -11.42 6.24
N ASN A 238 4.59 -12.23 7.08
CA ASN A 238 6.03 -12.50 6.96
C ASN A 238 6.45 -13.95 7.28
N GLY A 239 5.50 -14.88 7.37
CA GLY A 239 5.81 -16.28 7.68
C GLY A 239 6.45 -16.53 9.06
N GLY A 240 6.31 -15.57 9.99
CA GLY A 240 6.92 -15.63 11.32
C GLY A 240 8.37 -15.15 11.37
N TRP A 241 8.90 -14.57 10.28
CA TRP A 241 10.30 -14.13 10.21
C TRP A 241 10.66 -13.14 11.34
N TYR A 242 9.76 -12.22 11.64
CA TYR A 242 9.87 -11.33 12.81
C TYR A 242 8.53 -11.25 13.53
N ILE A 243 8.55 -11.38 14.84
CA ILE A 243 7.38 -11.33 15.73
C ILE A 243 7.62 -10.37 16.91
#